data_e12c0a99e068272e04a4140854396ad0
#
_entry.id   e12c0a99e068272e04a4140854396ad0
#
_cell.length_a   1.000
_cell.length_b   1.000
_cell.length_c   1.000
_cell.angle_alpha   90.00
_cell.angle_beta   90.00
_cell.angle_gamma   90.00
#
_symmetry.space_group_name_H-M   'P 1'
#
loop_
_entity.id
_entity.type
_entity.pdbx_description
1 polymer ?
#
loop_
_entity_poly.entity_id
_entity_poly.type
_entity_poly.pdbx_seq_one_letter_code
_entity_poly.pdbx_strand_id
1 'polypeptide(L)' 'MLEIAVCDDDMADLERAVTMLHKIFTSQQIAYHIEQFVSANQMLENISRIDIGIL' A
#
# COMPACT_ATOMS: atom_id res chain seq x y z
N MET A 1 6.08 13.07 0.99
CA MET A 1 5.53 11.98 0.16
C MET A 1 4.64 11.11 1.02
N LEU A 2 3.48 10.74 0.49
CA LEU A 2 2.53 9.89 1.21
C LEU A 2 3.01 8.45 1.19
N GLU A 3 3.20 7.85 2.36
CA GLU A 3 3.65 6.47 2.49
C GLU A 3 2.45 5.56 2.72
N ILE A 4 2.18 4.66 1.77
CA ILE A 4 1.02 3.78 1.77
C ILE A 4 1.50 2.34 1.86
N ALA A 5 0.90 1.56 2.74
CA ALA A 5 1.15 0.13 2.84
C ALA A 5 -0.10 -0.65 2.46
N VAL A 6 0.05 -1.67 1.63
CA VAL A 6 -1.02 -2.60 1.28
C VAL A 6 -0.60 -3.99 1.71
N CYS A 7 -1.45 -4.65 2.46
CA CYS A 7 -1.19 -5.99 2.97
C CYS A 7 -2.29 -6.95 2.52
N ASP A 8 -1.90 -8.04 1.87
CA ASP A 8 -2.81 -9.11 1.49
C ASP A 8 -1.98 -10.38 1.30
N ASP A 9 -2.45 -11.51 1.81
CA ASP A 9 -1.77 -12.80 1.64
C ASP A 9 -2.03 -13.41 0.26
N ASP A 10 -3.02 -12.91 -0.47
CA ASP A 10 -3.30 -13.31 -1.85
C ASP A 10 -2.62 -12.33 -2.81
N MET A 11 -1.64 -12.82 -3.57
CA MET A 11 -0.85 -11.99 -4.47
C MET A 11 -1.69 -11.33 -5.58
N ALA A 12 -2.72 -12.01 -6.07
CA ALA A 12 -3.58 -11.45 -7.10
C ALA A 12 -4.41 -10.28 -6.56
N ASP A 13 -4.91 -10.42 -5.34
CA ASP A 13 -5.66 -9.34 -4.68
C ASP A 13 -4.74 -8.17 -4.36
N LEU A 14 -3.52 -8.45 -3.92
CA LEU A 14 -2.52 -7.43 -3.64
C LEU A 14 -2.21 -6.60 -4.89
N GLU A 15 -1.97 -7.26 -6.02
CA GLU A 15 -1.71 -6.58 -7.29
C GLU A 15 -2.89 -5.72 -7.74
N ARG A 16 -4.11 -6.22 -7.58
CA ARG A 16 -5.31 -5.45 -7.95
C ARG A 16 -5.45 -4.19 -7.11
N ALA A 17 -5.23 -4.31 -5.80
CA ALA A 17 -5.30 -3.17 -4.89
C ALA A 17 -4.24 -2.12 -5.23
N VAL A 18 -3.00 -2.55 -5.46
CA VAL A 18 -1.90 -1.66 -5.80
C VAL A 18 -2.16 -0.95 -7.12
N THR A 19 -2.64 -1.68 -8.13
CA THR A 19 -2.96 -1.09 -9.44
C THR A 19 -4.04 -0.02 -9.31
N MET A 20 -5.08 -0.29 -8.51
CA MET A 20 -6.15 0.68 -8.27
C MET A 20 -5.63 1.94 -7.60
N LEU A 21 -4.80 1.78 -6.58
CA LEU A 21 -4.22 2.91 -5.85
C LEU A 21 -3.32 3.77 -6.73
N HIS A 22 -2.51 3.15 -7.59
CA HIS A 22 -1.70 3.88 -8.56
C HIS A 22 -2.56 4.77 -9.46
N LYS A 23 -3.68 4.26 -9.95
CA LYS A 23 -4.60 5.05 -10.78
C LYS A 23 -5.17 6.23 -10.01
N ILE A 24 -5.60 6.00 -8.77
CA ILE A 24 -6.22 7.04 -7.95
C ILE A 24 -5.23 8.16 -7.67
N PHE A 25 -4.06 7.82 -7.14
CA PHE A 25 -3.10 8.84 -6.72
C PHE A 25 -2.46 9.55 -7.91
N THR A 26 -2.26 8.85 -9.02
CA THR A 26 -1.76 9.47 -10.24
C THR A 26 -2.77 10.48 -10.78
N SER A 27 -4.06 10.13 -10.80
CA SER A 27 -5.10 11.05 -11.30
C SER A 27 -5.29 12.26 -10.39
N GLN A 28 -5.01 12.14 -9.10
CA GLN A 28 -5.08 13.23 -8.14
C GLN A 28 -3.79 14.05 -8.05
N GLN A 29 -2.76 13.65 -8.77
CA GLN A 29 -1.45 14.32 -8.78
C GLN A 29 -0.82 14.40 -7.38
N ILE A 30 -1.01 13.35 -6.57
CA ILE A 30 -0.46 13.26 -5.23
C ILE A 30 0.84 12.47 -5.29
N ALA A 31 1.92 13.01 -4.70
CA ALA A 31 3.18 12.27 -4.55
C ALA A 31 2.99 11.16 -3.52
N TYR A 32 3.30 9.92 -3.90
CA TYR A 32 3.05 8.75 -3.05
C TYR A 32 4.11 7.67 -3.27
N HIS A 33 4.19 6.79 -2.27
CA HIS A 33 4.99 5.55 -2.37
C HIS A 33 4.14 4.41 -1.79
N ILE A 34 4.09 3.27 -2.50
CA ILE A 34 3.33 2.11 -2.07
C ILE A 34 4.29 0.98 -1.73
N GLU A 35 4.18 0.46 -0.51
CA GLU A 35 4.87 -0.75 -0.08
C GLU A 35 3.87 -1.89 0.03
N GLN A 36 4.28 -3.08 -0.44
CA GLN A 36 3.45 -4.27 -0.46
C GLN A 36 3.92 -5.25 0.60
N PHE A 37 2.99 -5.78 1.38
CA PHE A 37 3.25 -6.78 2.41
C PHE A 37 2.34 -7.97 2.22
N VAL A 38 2.88 -9.18 2.39
CA VAL A 38 2.08 -10.41 2.34
C VAL A 38 1.71 -10.89 3.74
N SER A 39 2.17 -10.22 4.77
CA SER A 39 1.97 -10.59 6.16
C SER A 39 1.69 -9.34 7.00
N ALA A 40 0.67 -9.41 7.85
CA ALA A 40 0.33 -8.32 8.75
C ALA A 40 1.48 -8.00 9.72
N ASN A 41 2.24 -9.01 10.13
CA ASN A 41 3.38 -8.79 11.02
C ASN A 41 4.46 -7.93 10.36
N GLN A 42 4.74 -8.18 9.07
CA GLN A 42 5.70 -7.36 8.33
C GLN A 42 5.24 -5.91 8.24
N MET A 43 3.95 -5.70 8.00
CA MET A 43 3.37 -4.36 7.95
C MET A 43 3.50 -3.66 9.29
N LEU A 44 3.19 -4.36 10.39
CA LEU A 44 3.27 -3.80 11.75
C LEU A 44 4.70 -3.41 12.13
N GLU A 45 5.70 -4.15 11.68
CA GLU A 45 7.11 -3.82 11.92
C GLU A 45 7.51 -2.48 11.28
N ASN A 46 6.77 -2.04 10.29
CA ASN A 46 7.03 -0.81 9.55
C ASN A 46 6.00 0.29 9.82
N ILE A 47 5.13 0.10 10.82
CA ILE A 47 3.95 0.95 11.03
C ILE A 47 4.30 2.41 11.25
N SER A 48 5.45 2.71 11.86
CA SER A 48 5.87 4.09 12.15
C SER A 48 6.16 4.90 10.88
N ARG A 49 6.42 4.23 9.76
CA ARG A 49 6.74 4.87 8.48
C ARG A 49 5.53 4.96 7.55
N ILE A 50 4.38 4.43 7.98
CA ILE A 50 3.20 4.30 7.14
C ILE A 50 2.20 5.37 7.51
N ASP A 51 1.72 6.12 6.51
CA ASP A 51 0.66 7.11 6.69
C ASP A 51 -0.72 6.47 6.56
N ILE A 52 -0.87 5.54 5.59
CA ILE A 52 -2.13 4.84 5.33
C ILE A 52 -1.83 3.35 5.20
N GLY A 53 -2.52 2.54 6.01
CA GLY A 53 -2.44 1.09 5.91
C GLY A 53 -3.74 0.50 5.41
N ILE A 54 -3.65 -0.41 4.43
CA ILE A 54 -4.80 -1.11 3.85
C ILE A 54 -4.59 -2.61 4.02
N LEU A 55 -5.56 -3.28 4.65
CA LEU A 55 -5.54 -4.72 4.88
C LEU A 55 -6.54 -5.44 4.01
#